data_a5b48f817ebc218c5de83abc6be872ee
#
_entry.id   a5b48f817ebc218c5de83abc6be872ee
#
_cell.length_a   1.000
_cell.length_b   1.000
_cell.length_c   1.000
_cell.angle_alpha   90.00
_cell.angle_beta   90.00
_cell.angle_gamma   90.00
#
_symmetry.space_group_name_H-M   'P 1'
#
loop_
_entity.id
_entity.type
_entity.pdbx_description
1 polymer ?
#
loop_
_entity_poly.entity_id
_entity_poly.type
_entity_poly.pdbx_seq_one_letter_code
_entity_poly.pdbx_strand_id
1 'polypeptide(L)'
;MPSRTKADWPTALIAASANLLPSMVVATLGIALSDVRRTLLLSEVEAGSLFSAIFVVAAVSSAFAGRLTDKIGRKAVLVTGVSMASLGFASAGLSGAYPLTLLLLAVTGLGYGFTTPSLYALMSDLVPARRGLGASLVTVAYATGGSLGSVISSAIIARAGWRPAFLAVGGFGIAITGLEMLWIRTVGKKYSAYVGLSFRKALNRSILVLAVAEFFGGSVFWSSASWTPTVLRTVKELSLGETGLVMGVWALTPMIGALLLGNLSDKVGRKTVILWSAFPGAILAVVVYYWLASFGSLAIGLGLFGFLKATAPTLIIPLAQESAAAENAGTASGVVMSMHYVAAVVAPLVAAHLIATTGDMILTMILTASLPLIIYGCLIATIREKGPVRS
;
A
#
# COMPACT_ATOMS: atom_id res chain seq x y z
N MET A 1 6.46 19.02 35.18
CA MET A 1 6.78 18.71 33.76
C MET A 1 6.84 17.20 33.63
N PRO A 2 6.03 16.54 32.81
CA PRO A 2 6.15 15.10 32.60
C PRO A 2 7.48 14.82 31.90
N SER A 3 8.25 13.87 32.46
CA SER A 3 9.53 13.42 31.91
C SER A 3 9.36 13.10 30.41
N ARG A 4 10.10 13.80 29.55
CA ARG A 4 10.22 13.44 28.11
C ARG A 4 10.79 12.01 28.08
N THR A 5 9.94 11.01 27.89
CA THR A 5 10.38 9.64 27.67
C THR A 5 11.31 9.66 26.46
N LYS A 6 12.56 9.20 26.64
CA LYS A 6 13.54 9.10 25.55
C LYS A 6 12.96 8.22 24.45
N ALA A 7 13.16 8.62 23.20
CA ALA A 7 12.76 7.82 22.04
C ALA A 7 13.54 6.49 22.03
N ASP A 8 12.83 5.38 21.90
CA ASP A 8 13.43 4.04 21.76
C ASP A 8 13.56 3.69 20.26
N TRP A 9 14.57 4.24 19.63
CA TRP A 9 14.83 4.06 18.21
C TRP A 9 15.12 2.61 17.80
N PRO A 10 15.93 1.81 18.56
CA PRO A 10 16.14 0.40 18.23
C PRO A 10 14.82 -0.38 18.17
N THR A 11 13.98 -0.25 19.18
CA THR A 11 12.66 -0.91 19.19
C THR A 11 11.75 -0.38 18.08
N ALA A 12 11.81 0.92 17.77
CA ALA A 12 11.03 1.52 16.67
C ALA A 12 11.44 0.96 15.30
N LEU A 13 12.73 0.75 15.03
CA LEU A 13 13.22 0.14 13.79
C LEU A 13 12.73 -1.30 13.65
N ILE A 14 12.80 -2.08 14.73
CA ILE A 14 12.30 -3.47 14.74
C ILE A 14 10.79 -3.49 14.51
N ALA A 15 10.03 -2.62 15.18
CA ALA A 15 8.59 -2.53 14.95
C ALA A 15 8.26 -2.11 13.52
N ALA A 16 9.01 -1.16 12.94
CA ALA A 16 8.81 -0.71 11.56
C ALA A 16 9.04 -1.84 10.55
N SER A 17 9.91 -2.82 10.85
CA SER A 17 10.16 -3.96 9.97
C SER A 17 8.90 -4.81 9.70
N ALA A 18 7.89 -4.78 10.58
CA ALA A 18 6.58 -5.37 10.32
C ALA A 18 5.98 -4.93 8.98
N ASN A 19 6.23 -3.69 8.57
CA ASN A 19 5.64 -3.13 7.35
C ASN A 19 6.40 -3.50 6.07
N LEU A 20 7.52 -4.22 6.17
CA LEU A 20 8.18 -4.87 5.02
C LEU A 20 7.26 -5.95 4.43
N LEU A 21 6.65 -6.77 5.30
CA LEU A 21 5.91 -7.96 4.87
C LEU A 21 4.70 -7.64 3.97
N PRO A 22 3.79 -6.71 4.29
CA PRO A 22 2.64 -6.38 3.45
C PRO A 22 3.02 -6.04 2.00
N SER A 23 4.03 -5.20 1.83
CA SER A 23 4.47 -4.80 0.49
C SER A 23 5.25 -5.90 -0.25
N MET A 24 6.03 -6.71 0.47
CA MET A 24 6.68 -7.91 -0.12
C MET A 24 5.63 -8.90 -0.62
N VAL A 25 4.56 -9.15 0.12
CA VAL A 25 3.47 -10.04 -0.30
C VAL A 25 2.79 -9.51 -1.56
N VAL A 26 2.43 -8.22 -1.58
CA VAL A 26 1.80 -7.60 -2.77
C VAL A 26 2.71 -7.71 -3.99
N ALA A 27 3.99 -7.38 -3.83
CA ALA A 27 4.97 -7.46 -4.89
C ALA A 27 5.16 -8.91 -5.39
N THR A 28 5.30 -9.86 -4.46
CA THR A 28 5.46 -11.29 -4.78
C THR A 28 4.25 -11.84 -5.50
N LEU A 29 3.05 -11.54 -5.01
CA LEU A 29 1.80 -11.99 -5.65
C LEU A 29 1.66 -11.40 -7.05
N GLY A 30 2.00 -10.11 -7.24
CA GLY A 30 1.98 -9.45 -8.55
C GLY A 30 2.95 -10.09 -9.55
N ILE A 31 4.21 -10.32 -9.15
CA ILE A 31 5.23 -10.99 -10.00
C ILE A 31 4.81 -12.44 -10.33
N ALA A 32 4.24 -13.15 -9.36
CA ALA A 32 3.84 -14.54 -9.49
C ALA A 32 2.49 -14.74 -10.22
N LEU A 33 1.69 -13.68 -10.39
CA LEU A 33 0.28 -13.78 -10.78
C LEU A 33 0.05 -14.62 -12.04
N SER A 34 0.85 -14.42 -13.08
CA SER A 34 0.75 -15.17 -14.31
C SER A 34 1.11 -16.66 -14.15
N ASP A 35 2.04 -16.99 -13.23
CA ASP A 35 2.43 -18.37 -12.97
C ASP A 35 1.40 -19.08 -12.07
N VAL A 36 0.88 -18.40 -11.05
CA VAL A 36 -0.23 -18.86 -10.20
C VAL A 36 -1.45 -19.16 -11.06
N ARG A 37 -1.84 -18.19 -11.91
CA ARG A 37 -2.96 -18.31 -12.84
C ARG A 37 -2.83 -19.54 -13.72
N ARG A 38 -1.67 -19.73 -14.33
CA ARG A 38 -1.38 -20.85 -15.22
C ARG A 38 -1.40 -22.20 -14.47
N THR A 39 -0.84 -22.23 -13.27
CA THR A 39 -0.73 -23.46 -12.47
C THR A 39 -2.07 -23.90 -11.88
N LEU A 40 -2.91 -22.95 -11.46
CA LEU A 40 -4.21 -23.22 -10.84
C LEU A 40 -5.37 -23.11 -11.83
N LEU A 41 -5.07 -22.88 -13.13
CA LEU A 41 -6.03 -22.74 -14.23
C LEU A 41 -7.10 -21.67 -13.99
N LEU A 42 -6.68 -20.50 -13.46
CA LEU A 42 -7.58 -19.42 -13.09
C LEU A 42 -7.98 -18.56 -14.29
N SER A 43 -9.22 -18.10 -14.29
CA SER A 43 -9.66 -16.96 -15.10
C SER A 43 -8.98 -15.67 -14.67
N GLU A 44 -9.06 -14.62 -15.50
CA GLU A 44 -8.52 -13.28 -15.14
C GLU A 44 -9.18 -12.75 -13.86
N VAL A 45 -10.50 -12.92 -13.73
CA VAL A 45 -11.26 -12.45 -12.58
C VAL A 45 -10.87 -13.18 -11.29
N GLU A 46 -10.68 -14.50 -11.37
CA GLU A 46 -10.18 -15.28 -10.22
C GLU A 46 -8.76 -14.84 -9.84
N ALA A 47 -7.89 -14.58 -10.80
CA ALA A 47 -6.55 -14.07 -10.54
C ALA A 47 -6.59 -12.69 -9.85
N GLY A 48 -7.41 -11.76 -10.32
CA GLY A 48 -7.61 -10.45 -9.69
C GLY A 48 -8.19 -10.56 -8.26
N SER A 49 -9.08 -11.53 -8.03
CA SER A 49 -9.70 -11.74 -6.71
C SER A 49 -8.72 -12.16 -5.61
N LEU A 50 -7.55 -12.70 -5.97
CA LEU A 50 -6.51 -13.04 -4.99
C LEU A 50 -6.03 -11.81 -4.20
N PHE A 51 -5.89 -10.67 -4.85
CA PHE A 51 -5.60 -9.39 -4.17
C PHE A 51 -6.78 -8.93 -3.34
N SER A 52 -7.98 -8.99 -3.92
CA SER A 52 -9.20 -8.53 -3.25
C SER A 52 -9.47 -9.31 -1.96
N ALA A 53 -9.20 -10.61 -1.92
CA ALA A 53 -9.34 -11.43 -0.73
C ALA A 53 -8.49 -10.93 0.44
N ILE A 54 -7.24 -10.53 0.17
CA ILE A 54 -6.36 -9.94 1.19
C ILE A 54 -6.99 -8.64 1.72
N PHE A 55 -7.38 -7.72 0.84
CA PHE A 55 -7.74 -6.37 1.24
C PHE A 55 -9.17 -6.23 1.79
N VAL A 56 -10.12 -7.06 1.36
CA VAL A 56 -11.45 -7.12 1.98
C VAL A 56 -11.34 -7.51 3.45
N VAL A 57 -10.60 -8.59 3.72
CA VAL A 57 -10.45 -9.07 5.09
C VAL A 57 -9.59 -8.13 5.93
N ALA A 58 -8.55 -7.52 5.33
CA ALA A 58 -7.75 -6.51 6.01
C ALA A 58 -8.58 -5.27 6.39
N ALA A 59 -9.44 -4.79 5.52
CA ALA A 59 -10.32 -3.65 5.78
C ALA A 59 -11.28 -3.94 6.93
N VAL A 60 -11.94 -5.10 6.92
CA VAL A 60 -12.88 -5.51 7.96
C VAL A 60 -12.16 -5.71 9.30
N SER A 61 -11.05 -6.46 9.30
CA SER A 61 -10.31 -6.78 10.53
C SER A 61 -9.64 -5.56 11.17
N SER A 62 -9.20 -4.58 10.38
CA SER A 62 -8.63 -3.33 10.89
C SER A 62 -9.60 -2.51 11.75
N ALA A 63 -10.89 -2.59 11.46
CA ALA A 63 -11.93 -1.92 12.27
C ALA A 63 -12.03 -2.48 13.70
N PHE A 64 -11.68 -3.75 13.89
CA PHE A 64 -11.66 -4.41 15.20
C PHE A 64 -10.29 -4.34 15.88
N ALA A 65 -9.22 -4.17 15.10
CA ALA A 65 -7.84 -4.18 15.59
C ALA A 65 -7.58 -3.12 16.66
N GLY A 66 -8.17 -1.93 16.54
CA GLY A 66 -8.05 -0.86 17.53
C GLY A 66 -8.55 -1.30 18.92
N ARG A 67 -9.76 -1.91 18.98
CA ARG A 67 -10.33 -2.41 20.23
C ARG A 67 -9.52 -3.58 20.81
N LEU A 68 -9.02 -4.45 19.94
CA LEU A 68 -8.19 -5.58 20.35
C LEU A 68 -6.84 -5.07 20.92
N THR A 69 -6.25 -4.07 20.27
CA THR A 69 -5.01 -3.40 20.71
C THR A 69 -5.16 -2.80 22.11
N ASP A 70 -6.32 -2.21 22.40
CA ASP A 70 -6.61 -1.64 23.73
C ASP A 70 -6.80 -2.72 24.81
N LYS A 71 -7.29 -3.91 24.44
CA LYS A 71 -7.56 -5.01 25.39
C LYS A 71 -6.32 -5.84 25.70
N ILE A 72 -5.57 -6.28 24.68
CA ILE A 72 -4.44 -7.22 24.85
C ILE A 72 -3.08 -6.60 24.63
N GLY A 73 -3.03 -5.30 24.27
CA GLY A 73 -1.81 -4.54 24.08
C GLY A 73 -1.28 -4.53 22.64
N ARG A 74 -0.57 -3.45 22.30
CA ARG A 74 -0.11 -3.14 20.94
C ARG A 74 0.88 -4.18 20.39
N LYS A 75 1.84 -4.62 21.20
CA LYS A 75 2.80 -5.67 20.83
C LYS A 75 2.10 -6.97 20.49
N ALA A 76 1.17 -7.44 21.33
CA ALA A 76 0.49 -8.71 21.13
C ALA A 76 -0.31 -8.71 19.80
N VAL A 77 -1.06 -7.63 19.51
CA VAL A 77 -1.82 -7.52 18.26
C VAL A 77 -0.90 -7.43 17.05
N LEU A 78 0.20 -6.67 17.14
CA LEU A 78 1.19 -6.55 16.05
C LEU A 78 1.79 -7.92 15.73
N VAL A 79 2.35 -8.59 16.73
CA VAL A 79 3.00 -9.91 16.58
C VAL A 79 2.02 -10.95 16.03
N THR A 80 0.80 -11.00 16.57
CA THR A 80 -0.25 -11.91 16.04
C THR A 80 -0.58 -11.58 14.59
N GLY A 81 -0.70 -10.30 14.25
CA GLY A 81 -0.99 -9.86 12.89
C GLY A 81 0.10 -10.27 11.90
N VAL A 82 1.37 -9.98 12.21
CA VAL A 82 2.51 -10.36 11.36
C VAL A 82 2.61 -11.89 11.23
N SER A 83 2.41 -12.63 12.33
CA SER A 83 2.39 -14.11 12.32
C SER A 83 1.32 -14.67 11.38
N MET A 84 0.08 -14.18 11.51
CA MET A 84 -1.04 -14.65 10.68
C MET A 84 -0.81 -14.32 9.20
N ALA A 85 -0.33 -13.12 8.90
CA ALA A 85 -0.01 -12.72 7.53
C ALA A 85 1.08 -13.61 6.94
N SER A 86 2.12 -13.89 7.71
CA SER A 86 3.25 -14.74 7.30
C SER A 86 2.84 -16.18 7.03
N LEU A 87 2.11 -16.78 7.98
CA LEU A 87 1.65 -18.17 7.88
C LEU A 87 0.63 -18.32 6.74
N GLY A 88 -0.33 -17.38 6.63
CA GLY A 88 -1.31 -17.40 5.56
C GLY A 88 -0.65 -17.35 4.18
N PHE A 89 0.32 -16.45 3.98
CA PHE A 89 1.01 -16.30 2.71
C PHE A 89 1.92 -17.50 2.39
N ALA A 90 2.70 -17.97 3.37
CA ALA A 90 3.52 -19.18 3.20
C ALA A 90 2.64 -20.39 2.82
N SER A 91 1.55 -20.62 3.56
CA SER A 91 0.64 -21.73 3.31
C SER A 91 -0.06 -21.63 1.95
N ALA A 92 -0.33 -20.40 1.44
CA ALA A 92 -0.86 -20.20 0.09
C ALA A 92 0.11 -20.77 -0.98
N GLY A 93 1.43 -20.76 -0.73
CA GLY A 93 2.43 -21.40 -1.59
C GLY A 93 2.31 -22.92 -1.66
N LEU A 94 1.68 -23.55 -0.66
CA LEU A 94 1.46 -25.01 -0.62
C LEU A 94 0.10 -25.41 -1.19
N SER A 95 -0.77 -24.44 -1.52
CA SER A 95 -2.11 -24.75 -2.01
C SER A 95 -2.08 -25.34 -3.43
N GLY A 96 -3.01 -26.27 -3.67
CA GLY A 96 -3.22 -26.88 -4.98
C GLY A 96 -4.51 -26.47 -5.67
N ALA A 97 -5.34 -25.63 -5.03
CA ALA A 97 -6.66 -25.27 -5.54
C ALA A 97 -6.99 -23.78 -5.24
N TYR A 98 -7.72 -23.17 -6.16
CA TYR A 98 -8.12 -21.75 -6.05
C TYR A 98 -8.86 -21.42 -4.72
N PRO A 99 -9.90 -22.16 -4.29
CA PRO A 99 -10.61 -21.81 -3.05
C PRO A 99 -9.71 -21.82 -1.82
N LEU A 100 -8.77 -22.76 -1.74
CA LEU A 100 -7.82 -22.85 -0.64
C LEU A 100 -6.82 -21.70 -0.70
N THR A 101 -6.31 -21.36 -1.89
CA THR A 101 -5.42 -20.19 -2.07
C THR A 101 -6.12 -18.91 -1.63
N LEU A 102 -7.37 -18.72 -2.04
CA LEU A 102 -8.19 -17.57 -1.68
C LEU A 102 -8.38 -17.46 -0.17
N LEU A 103 -8.72 -18.58 0.50
CA LEU A 103 -8.87 -18.64 1.95
C LEU A 103 -7.57 -18.29 2.69
N LEU A 104 -6.43 -18.83 2.26
CA LEU A 104 -5.13 -18.57 2.89
C LEU A 104 -4.67 -17.12 2.68
N LEU A 105 -4.97 -16.52 1.52
CA LEU A 105 -4.76 -15.10 1.29
C LEU A 105 -5.73 -14.24 2.10
N ALA A 106 -6.95 -14.67 2.37
CA ALA A 106 -7.85 -14.01 3.30
C ALA A 106 -7.29 -14.03 4.74
N VAL A 107 -6.65 -15.12 5.17
CA VAL A 107 -5.91 -15.20 6.46
C VAL A 107 -4.74 -14.22 6.47
N THR A 108 -4.02 -14.09 5.34
CA THR A 108 -2.99 -13.04 5.18
C THR A 108 -3.57 -11.64 5.40
N GLY A 109 -4.74 -11.38 4.82
CA GLY A 109 -5.48 -10.13 4.98
C GLY A 109 -5.89 -9.87 6.43
N LEU A 110 -6.36 -10.88 7.16
CA LEU A 110 -6.66 -10.76 8.59
C LEU A 110 -5.44 -10.28 9.38
N GLY A 111 -4.27 -10.86 9.09
CA GLY A 111 -3.01 -10.42 9.67
C GLY A 111 -2.68 -8.96 9.35
N TYR A 112 -2.90 -8.50 8.12
CA TYR A 112 -2.66 -7.10 7.74
C TYR A 112 -3.56 -6.12 8.50
N GLY A 113 -4.84 -6.46 8.65
CA GLY A 113 -5.77 -5.62 9.40
C GLY A 113 -5.37 -5.46 10.86
N PHE A 114 -4.69 -6.42 11.45
CA PHE A 114 -4.15 -6.32 12.81
C PHE A 114 -2.81 -5.58 12.85
N THR A 115 -1.94 -5.79 11.87
CA THR A 115 -0.60 -5.22 11.84
C THR A 115 -0.63 -3.69 11.72
N THR A 116 -1.32 -3.14 10.74
CA THR A 116 -1.22 -1.71 10.39
C THR A 116 -1.64 -0.77 11.53
N PRO A 117 -2.84 -0.89 12.15
CA PRO A 117 -3.25 0.01 13.22
C PRO A 117 -2.38 -0.14 14.47
N SER A 118 -2.01 -1.37 14.84
CA SER A 118 -1.19 -1.64 16.03
C SER A 118 0.23 -1.11 15.85
N LEU A 119 0.80 -1.19 14.65
CA LEU A 119 2.12 -0.66 14.32
C LEU A 119 2.15 0.88 14.48
N TYR A 120 1.23 1.61 13.84
CA TYR A 120 1.18 3.07 13.97
C TYR A 120 0.95 3.52 15.42
N ALA A 121 0.10 2.79 16.15
CA ALA A 121 -0.12 3.06 17.56
C ALA A 121 1.14 2.82 18.40
N LEU A 122 1.87 1.73 18.14
CA LEU A 122 3.13 1.40 18.82
C LEU A 122 4.21 2.43 18.49
N MET A 123 4.36 2.83 17.23
CA MET A 123 5.32 3.87 16.82
C MET A 123 5.07 5.20 17.53
N SER A 124 3.82 5.58 17.74
CA SER A 124 3.46 6.80 18.48
C SER A 124 3.89 6.74 19.94
N ASP A 125 3.96 5.55 20.53
CA ASP A 125 4.47 5.37 21.92
C ASP A 125 6.00 5.33 21.99
N LEU A 126 6.64 4.68 21.02
CA LEU A 126 8.10 4.52 20.99
C LEU A 126 8.82 5.84 20.69
N VAL A 127 8.20 6.70 19.86
CA VAL A 127 8.80 7.97 19.40
C VAL A 127 7.84 9.15 19.62
N PRO A 128 7.42 9.43 20.88
CA PRO A 128 6.35 10.39 21.14
C PRO A 128 6.71 11.84 20.77
N ALA A 129 7.99 12.21 20.86
CA ALA A 129 8.48 13.55 20.53
C ALA A 129 8.66 13.78 19.01
N ARG A 130 8.67 12.71 18.20
CA ARG A 130 8.94 12.73 16.75
C ARG A 130 8.00 11.78 15.99
N ARG A 131 6.71 11.88 16.26
CA ARG A 131 5.68 10.98 15.67
C ARG A 131 5.70 10.95 14.14
N GLY A 132 5.96 12.10 13.50
CA GLY A 132 6.11 12.18 12.06
C GLY A 132 7.26 11.32 11.55
N LEU A 133 8.43 11.36 12.20
CA LEU A 133 9.57 10.53 11.83
C LEU A 133 9.28 9.03 12.07
N GLY A 134 8.56 8.69 13.15
CA GLY A 134 8.07 7.34 13.38
C GLY A 134 7.18 6.83 12.24
N ALA A 135 6.21 7.63 11.80
CA ALA A 135 5.37 7.29 10.66
C ALA A 135 6.16 7.17 9.35
N SER A 136 7.17 8.02 9.15
CA SER A 136 8.05 7.94 7.98
C SER A 136 8.84 6.62 7.94
N LEU A 137 9.32 6.11 9.07
CA LEU A 137 9.98 4.79 9.13
C LEU A 137 9.07 3.66 8.66
N VAL A 138 7.79 3.70 9.04
CA VAL A 138 6.79 2.72 8.59
C VAL A 138 6.61 2.79 7.07
N THR A 139 6.56 4.00 6.51
CA THR A 139 6.44 4.21 5.05
C THR A 139 7.70 3.75 4.29
N VAL A 140 8.88 4.06 4.83
CA VAL A 140 10.17 3.60 4.25
C VAL A 140 10.24 2.07 4.25
N ALA A 141 9.85 1.43 5.36
CA ALA A 141 9.80 -0.03 5.44
C ALA A 141 8.85 -0.61 4.36
N TYR A 142 7.67 -0.01 4.16
CA TYR A 142 6.74 -0.45 3.11
C TYR A 142 7.38 -0.36 1.71
N ALA A 143 7.96 0.77 1.34
CA ALA A 143 8.61 0.96 0.04
C ALA A 143 9.79 -0.02 -0.16
N THR A 144 10.61 -0.18 0.88
CA THR A 144 11.74 -1.13 0.88
C THR A 144 11.26 -2.57 0.72
N GLY A 145 10.22 -2.97 1.45
CA GLY A 145 9.62 -4.29 1.33
C GLY A 145 9.10 -4.58 -0.08
N GLY A 146 8.42 -3.62 -0.71
CA GLY A 146 7.94 -3.75 -2.10
C GLY A 146 9.07 -3.92 -3.10
N SER A 147 10.15 -3.14 -2.95
CA SER A 147 11.32 -3.24 -3.81
C SER A 147 12.05 -4.58 -3.62
N LEU A 148 12.40 -4.93 -2.38
CA LEU A 148 13.04 -6.22 -2.07
C LEU A 148 12.17 -7.41 -2.48
N GLY A 149 10.87 -7.34 -2.20
CA GLY A 149 9.90 -8.35 -2.60
C GLY A 149 9.90 -8.58 -4.11
N SER A 150 9.90 -7.51 -4.91
CA SER A 150 9.95 -7.61 -6.36
C SER A 150 11.22 -8.30 -6.86
N VAL A 151 12.39 -7.86 -6.39
CA VAL A 151 13.68 -8.38 -6.84
C VAL A 151 13.92 -9.82 -6.35
N ILE A 152 13.70 -10.08 -5.06
CA ILE A 152 13.96 -11.39 -4.47
C ILE A 152 12.98 -12.43 -5.01
N SER A 153 11.69 -12.09 -5.07
CA SER A 153 10.68 -13.03 -5.56
C SER A 153 10.87 -13.36 -7.04
N SER A 154 11.22 -12.37 -7.88
CA SER A 154 11.50 -12.64 -9.30
C SER A 154 12.67 -13.61 -9.47
N ALA A 155 13.75 -13.46 -8.67
CA ALA A 155 14.89 -14.36 -8.70
C ALA A 155 14.55 -15.78 -8.23
N ILE A 156 13.72 -15.91 -7.19
CA ILE A 156 13.28 -17.23 -6.71
C ILE A 156 12.32 -17.87 -7.73
N ILE A 157 11.34 -17.12 -8.26
CA ILE A 157 10.37 -17.62 -9.23
C ILE A 157 11.07 -18.12 -10.50
N ALA A 158 12.08 -17.38 -10.97
CA ALA A 158 12.84 -17.77 -12.16
C ALA A 158 13.55 -19.14 -12.03
N ARG A 159 13.95 -19.51 -10.81
CA ARG A 159 14.72 -20.74 -10.55
C ARG A 159 13.87 -21.89 -10.04
N ALA A 160 12.87 -21.60 -9.22
CA ALA A 160 12.17 -22.61 -8.43
C ALA A 160 10.63 -22.50 -8.51
N GLY A 161 10.11 -21.49 -9.22
CA GLY A 161 8.69 -21.25 -9.35
C GLY A 161 8.09 -20.44 -8.20
N TRP A 162 6.79 -20.14 -8.30
CA TRP A 162 6.10 -19.22 -7.40
C TRP A 162 5.89 -19.77 -5.97
N ARG A 163 5.76 -21.10 -5.81
CA ARG A 163 5.54 -21.74 -4.50
C ARG A 163 6.68 -21.48 -3.51
N PRO A 164 7.96 -21.73 -3.87
CA PRO A 164 9.09 -21.37 -3.02
C PRO A 164 9.21 -19.86 -2.72
N ALA A 165 8.79 -18.99 -3.63
CA ALA A 165 8.78 -17.55 -3.36
C ALA A 165 7.77 -17.16 -2.26
N PHE A 166 6.57 -17.75 -2.25
CA PHE A 166 5.59 -17.54 -1.20
C PHE A 166 6.08 -18.07 0.14
N LEU A 167 6.69 -19.27 0.15
CA LEU A 167 7.30 -19.84 1.36
C LEU A 167 8.45 -18.95 1.89
N ALA A 168 9.31 -18.45 1.02
CA ALA A 168 10.42 -17.61 1.41
C ALA A 168 9.96 -16.27 2.02
N VAL A 169 8.98 -15.60 1.39
CA VAL A 169 8.42 -14.34 1.90
C VAL A 169 7.66 -14.56 3.22
N GLY A 170 6.85 -15.61 3.31
CA GLY A 170 6.19 -15.96 4.56
C GLY A 170 7.19 -16.36 5.66
N GLY A 171 8.24 -17.12 5.33
CA GLY A 171 9.33 -17.47 6.24
C GLY A 171 10.10 -16.24 6.74
N PHE A 172 10.35 -15.27 5.87
CA PHE A 172 10.91 -13.97 6.25
C PHE A 172 10.01 -13.22 7.24
N GLY A 173 8.70 -13.21 7.02
CA GLY A 173 7.74 -12.63 7.95
C GLY A 173 7.71 -13.33 9.31
N ILE A 174 7.89 -14.66 9.35
CA ILE A 174 8.03 -15.44 10.61
C ILE A 174 9.31 -15.01 11.34
N ALA A 175 10.41 -14.80 10.64
CA ALA A 175 11.65 -14.29 11.23
C ALA A 175 11.45 -12.88 11.82
N ILE A 176 10.77 -11.97 11.11
CA ILE A 176 10.36 -10.65 11.65
C ILE A 176 9.54 -10.83 12.92
N THR A 177 8.54 -11.70 12.91
CA THR A 177 7.72 -12.01 14.10
C THR A 177 8.58 -12.44 15.28
N GLY A 178 9.56 -13.31 15.06
CA GLY A 178 10.51 -13.76 16.09
C GLY A 178 11.31 -12.57 16.68
N LEU A 179 11.83 -11.69 15.81
CA LEU A 179 12.53 -10.48 16.25
C LEU A 179 11.61 -9.57 17.07
N GLU A 180 10.38 -9.36 16.63
CA GLU A 180 9.39 -8.53 17.36
C GLU A 180 9.04 -9.13 18.74
N MET A 181 8.87 -10.43 18.82
CA MET A 181 8.59 -11.14 20.08
C MET A 181 9.73 -10.93 21.09
N LEU A 182 10.97 -11.03 20.64
CA LEU A 182 12.15 -10.98 21.50
C LEU A 182 12.51 -9.55 21.93
N TRP A 183 12.41 -8.59 21.02
CA TRP A 183 13.01 -7.27 21.21
C TRP A 183 12.00 -6.15 21.51
N ILE A 184 10.75 -6.24 21.06
CA ILE A 184 9.76 -5.23 21.40
C ILE A 184 9.37 -5.39 22.87
N ARG A 185 9.70 -4.39 23.69
CA ARG A 185 9.29 -4.36 25.09
C ARG A 185 7.83 -3.92 25.20
N THR A 186 7.07 -4.57 26.08
CA THR A 186 5.69 -4.18 26.36
C THR A 186 5.70 -2.81 27.05
N VAL A 187 5.20 -1.80 26.36
CA VAL A 187 5.02 -0.48 26.98
C VAL A 187 3.70 -0.51 27.73
N GLY A 188 3.78 -0.65 29.04
CA GLY A 188 2.60 -0.65 29.94
C GLY A 188 2.03 0.75 30.06
N LYS A 189 1.17 1.16 29.12
CA LYS A 189 0.36 2.38 29.25
C LYS A 189 -1.12 2.01 29.37
N LYS A 190 -1.81 2.61 30.34
CA LYS A 190 -3.28 2.67 30.37
C LYS A 190 -3.72 3.43 29.12
N TYR A 191 -4.39 2.75 28.21
CA TYR A 191 -4.91 3.34 26.98
C TYR A 191 -6.10 4.24 27.31
N SER A 192 -6.06 5.48 26.81
CA SER A 192 -7.14 6.44 26.98
C SER A 192 -8.39 5.90 26.26
N ALA A 193 -9.52 6.00 26.93
CA ALA A 193 -10.82 5.61 26.39
C ALA A 193 -11.06 6.30 25.02
N TYR A 194 -11.53 5.52 24.07
CA TYR A 194 -11.95 5.97 22.75
C TYR A 194 -12.92 7.15 22.91
N VAL A 195 -12.47 8.35 22.59
CA VAL A 195 -13.37 9.50 22.45
C VAL A 195 -14.27 9.18 21.26
N GLY A 196 -15.54 9.01 21.49
CA GLY A 196 -16.52 8.63 20.47
C GLY A 196 -16.41 9.54 19.24
N LEU A 197 -15.92 8.98 18.15
CA LEU A 197 -15.78 9.68 16.88
C LEU A 197 -17.15 10.05 16.35
N SER A 198 -17.48 11.34 16.31
CA SER A 198 -18.67 11.84 15.64
C SER A 198 -18.45 11.89 14.13
N PHE A 199 -18.59 10.76 13.46
CA PHE A 199 -18.47 10.61 12.01
C PHE A 199 -19.23 11.71 11.25
N ARG A 200 -20.43 12.01 11.71
CA ARG A 200 -21.33 13.00 11.07
C ARG A 200 -20.79 14.43 11.09
N LYS A 201 -20.02 14.79 12.12
CA LYS A 201 -19.42 16.14 12.26
C LYS A 201 -18.14 16.31 11.44
N ALA A 202 -17.46 15.22 11.12
CA ALA A 202 -16.24 15.25 10.31
C ALA A 202 -16.54 15.29 8.80
N LEU A 203 -17.71 14.83 8.37
CA LEU A 203 -18.09 14.76 6.97
C LEU A 203 -18.55 16.15 6.47
N ASN A 204 -17.68 16.80 5.72
CA ASN A 204 -18.02 17.97 4.90
C ASN A 204 -17.78 17.66 3.41
N ARG A 205 -18.27 18.56 2.53
CA ARG A 205 -18.14 18.37 1.07
C ARG A 205 -16.69 18.13 0.64
N SER A 206 -15.72 18.84 1.21
CA SER A 206 -14.31 18.68 0.86
C SER A 206 -13.79 17.29 1.22
N ILE A 207 -14.11 16.79 2.41
CA ILE A 207 -13.69 15.45 2.86
C ILE A 207 -14.30 14.36 1.97
N LEU A 208 -15.57 14.48 1.57
CA LEU A 208 -16.20 13.52 0.66
C LEU A 208 -15.54 13.53 -0.72
N VAL A 209 -15.25 14.72 -1.27
CA VAL A 209 -14.54 14.83 -2.56
C VAL A 209 -13.13 14.25 -2.45
N LEU A 210 -12.39 14.52 -1.37
CA LEU A 210 -11.06 13.96 -1.14
C LEU A 210 -11.10 12.42 -0.97
N ALA A 211 -12.13 11.89 -0.31
CA ALA A 211 -12.31 10.45 -0.17
C ALA A 211 -12.56 9.78 -1.54
N VAL A 212 -13.43 10.35 -2.37
CA VAL A 212 -13.66 9.85 -3.73
C VAL A 212 -12.40 10.01 -4.59
N ALA A 213 -11.68 11.12 -4.46
CA ALA A 213 -10.41 11.32 -5.15
C ALA A 213 -9.39 10.24 -4.75
N GLU A 214 -9.25 9.92 -3.45
CA GLU A 214 -8.32 8.89 -2.98
C GLU A 214 -8.70 7.49 -3.50
N PHE A 215 -9.99 7.19 -3.68
CA PHE A 215 -10.39 5.96 -4.37
C PHE A 215 -9.75 5.87 -5.76
N PHE A 216 -9.79 6.93 -6.55
CA PHE A 216 -9.18 6.95 -7.88
C PHE A 216 -7.64 6.94 -7.82
N GLY A 217 -7.03 7.72 -6.92
CA GLY A 217 -5.58 7.71 -6.70
C GLY A 217 -5.06 6.35 -6.23
N GLY A 218 -5.76 5.71 -5.30
CA GLY A 218 -5.48 4.37 -4.83
C GLY A 218 -5.68 3.31 -5.91
N SER A 219 -6.71 3.45 -6.76
CA SER A 219 -6.97 2.51 -7.86
C SER A 219 -5.81 2.39 -8.83
N VAL A 220 -5.12 3.50 -9.11
CA VAL A 220 -3.90 3.50 -9.95
C VAL A 220 -2.80 2.64 -9.33
N PHE A 221 -2.62 2.76 -8.02
CA PHE A 221 -1.61 1.94 -7.31
C PHE A 221 -1.94 0.46 -7.37
N TRP A 222 -3.16 0.11 -7.02
CA TRP A 222 -3.53 -1.29 -6.85
C TRP A 222 -3.67 -2.03 -8.17
N SER A 223 -4.19 -1.39 -9.24
CA SER A 223 -4.17 -1.97 -10.58
C SER A 223 -2.74 -2.15 -11.10
N SER A 224 -1.87 -1.15 -10.90
CA SER A 224 -0.47 -1.24 -11.32
C SER A 224 0.30 -2.31 -10.54
N ALA A 225 0.15 -2.38 -9.22
CA ALA A 225 0.82 -3.38 -8.39
C ALA A 225 0.43 -4.81 -8.75
N SER A 226 -0.83 -5.03 -9.13
CA SER A 226 -1.35 -6.36 -9.45
C SER A 226 -1.05 -6.80 -10.89
N TRP A 227 -1.22 -5.92 -11.89
CA TRP A 227 -1.21 -6.33 -13.28
C TRP A 227 0.00 -5.87 -14.09
N THR A 228 0.71 -4.79 -13.71
CA THR A 228 1.93 -4.37 -14.42
C THR A 228 2.96 -5.47 -14.55
N PRO A 229 3.26 -6.29 -13.50
CA PRO A 229 4.22 -7.39 -13.67
C PRO A 229 3.82 -8.37 -14.77
N THR A 230 2.53 -8.69 -14.88
CA THR A 230 2.00 -9.56 -15.94
C THR A 230 2.19 -8.93 -17.31
N VAL A 231 1.86 -7.62 -17.47
CA VAL A 231 2.08 -6.90 -18.73
C VAL A 231 3.55 -6.87 -19.14
N LEU A 232 4.45 -6.60 -18.18
CA LEU A 232 5.89 -6.59 -18.45
C LEU A 232 6.39 -7.95 -18.97
N ARG A 233 5.86 -9.05 -18.43
CA ARG A 233 6.27 -10.41 -18.81
C ARG A 233 5.61 -10.89 -20.12
N THR A 234 4.31 -10.65 -20.28
CA THR A 234 3.54 -11.28 -21.36
C THR A 234 3.38 -10.42 -22.60
N VAL A 235 3.42 -9.08 -22.45
CA VAL A 235 3.24 -8.13 -23.56
C VAL A 235 4.54 -7.44 -23.92
N LYS A 236 5.35 -7.07 -22.92
CA LYS A 236 6.66 -6.42 -23.14
C LYS A 236 7.80 -7.43 -23.17
N GLU A 237 7.52 -8.72 -22.97
CA GLU A 237 8.47 -9.85 -23.08
C GLU A 237 9.71 -9.75 -22.21
N LEU A 238 9.64 -8.99 -21.10
CA LEU A 238 10.73 -8.91 -20.16
C LEU A 238 10.91 -10.23 -19.40
N SER A 239 12.14 -10.58 -19.15
CA SER A 239 12.49 -11.69 -18.25
C SER A 239 11.95 -11.43 -16.83
N LEU A 240 11.84 -12.48 -16.01
CA LEU A 240 11.45 -12.36 -14.61
C LEU A 240 12.36 -11.43 -13.81
N GLY A 241 13.68 -11.52 -14.07
CA GLY A 241 14.68 -10.67 -13.41
C GLY A 241 14.49 -9.19 -13.76
N GLU A 242 14.34 -8.88 -15.04
CA GLU A 242 14.06 -7.51 -15.50
C GLU A 242 12.73 -6.98 -14.95
N THR A 243 11.68 -7.80 -14.95
CA THR A 243 10.38 -7.45 -14.36
C THR A 243 10.53 -7.12 -12.88
N GLY A 244 11.26 -7.95 -12.12
CA GLY A 244 11.53 -7.71 -10.72
C GLY A 244 12.29 -6.41 -10.45
N LEU A 245 13.29 -6.09 -11.26
CA LEU A 245 14.06 -4.85 -11.16
C LEU A 245 13.19 -3.62 -11.49
N VAL A 246 12.42 -3.67 -12.58
CA VAL A 246 11.52 -2.58 -12.98
C VAL A 246 10.48 -2.31 -11.89
N MET A 247 9.86 -3.37 -11.35
CA MET A 247 8.88 -3.25 -10.27
C MET A 247 9.52 -2.82 -8.95
N GLY A 248 10.77 -3.21 -8.71
CA GLY A 248 11.56 -2.75 -7.57
C GLY A 248 11.82 -1.24 -7.61
N VAL A 249 12.20 -0.71 -8.77
CA VAL A 249 12.34 0.74 -9.01
C VAL A 249 10.99 1.44 -8.81
N TRP A 250 9.92 0.92 -9.43
CA TRP A 250 8.57 1.47 -9.28
C TRP A 250 8.11 1.52 -7.82
N ALA A 251 8.41 0.51 -6.99
CA ALA A 251 8.03 0.45 -5.59
C ALA A 251 8.86 1.41 -4.70
N LEU A 252 10.10 1.72 -5.09
CA LEU A 252 11.01 2.56 -4.30
C LEU A 252 10.83 4.06 -4.58
N THR A 253 10.56 4.43 -5.83
CA THR A 253 10.52 5.84 -6.26
C THR A 253 9.42 6.69 -5.60
N PRO A 254 8.26 6.16 -5.16
CA PRO A 254 7.30 6.91 -4.36
C PRO A 254 7.88 7.46 -3.05
N MET A 255 8.87 6.79 -2.44
CA MET A 255 9.54 7.28 -1.24
C MET A 255 10.30 8.57 -1.52
N ILE A 256 11.02 8.62 -2.65
CA ILE A 256 11.74 9.82 -3.09
C ILE A 256 10.74 10.92 -3.45
N GLY A 257 9.69 10.55 -4.18
CA GLY A 257 8.59 11.46 -4.54
C GLY A 257 7.92 12.08 -3.31
N ALA A 258 7.62 11.28 -2.29
CA ALA A 258 7.01 11.77 -1.05
C ALA A 258 7.88 12.83 -0.34
N LEU A 259 9.20 12.62 -0.30
CA LEU A 259 10.12 13.58 0.30
C LEU A 259 10.23 14.88 -0.51
N LEU A 260 10.44 14.79 -1.82
CA LEU A 260 10.69 15.96 -2.67
C LEU A 260 9.38 16.75 -2.93
N LEU A 261 8.31 16.05 -3.31
CA LEU A 261 7.03 16.67 -3.59
C LEU A 261 6.31 17.12 -2.30
N GLY A 262 6.55 16.42 -1.18
CA GLY A 262 6.11 16.86 0.14
C GLY A 262 6.70 18.22 0.50
N ASN A 263 8.02 18.36 0.46
CA ASN A 263 8.70 19.63 0.72
C ASN A 263 8.29 20.73 -0.26
N LEU A 264 8.08 20.41 -1.54
CA LEU A 264 7.60 21.36 -2.54
C LEU A 264 6.18 21.84 -2.19
N SER A 265 5.32 20.92 -1.73
CA SER A 265 3.93 21.23 -1.40
C SER A 265 3.78 22.20 -0.23
N ASP A 266 4.73 22.20 0.71
CA ASP A 266 4.73 23.17 1.82
C ASP A 266 5.00 24.60 1.33
N LYS A 267 5.67 24.76 0.16
CA LYS A 267 6.00 26.06 -0.44
C LYS A 267 4.93 26.58 -1.41
N VAL A 268 4.40 25.71 -2.27
CA VAL A 268 3.51 26.10 -3.37
C VAL A 268 2.05 25.67 -3.18
N GLY A 269 1.75 24.98 -2.08
CA GLY A 269 0.43 24.43 -1.78
C GLY A 269 0.29 22.97 -2.20
N ARG A 270 -0.44 22.20 -1.41
CA ARG A 270 -0.63 20.73 -1.61
C ARG A 270 -1.42 20.44 -2.87
N LYS A 271 -2.52 21.17 -3.08
CA LYS A 271 -3.36 21.07 -4.27
C LYS A 271 -2.56 21.24 -5.55
N THR A 272 -1.72 22.28 -5.61
CA THR A 272 -0.89 22.59 -6.78
C THR A 272 0.04 21.43 -7.14
N VAL A 273 0.73 20.85 -6.15
CA VAL A 273 1.66 19.74 -6.38
C VAL A 273 0.91 18.47 -6.77
N ILE A 274 -0.27 18.21 -6.20
CA ILE A 274 -1.11 17.09 -6.61
C ILE A 274 -1.51 17.23 -8.10
N LEU A 275 -1.95 18.40 -8.54
CA LEU A 275 -2.34 18.64 -9.93
C LEU A 275 -1.15 18.50 -10.89
N TRP A 276 0.04 19.02 -10.52
CA TRP A 276 1.29 18.88 -11.28
C TRP A 276 1.77 17.42 -11.36
N SER A 277 1.30 16.55 -10.51
CA SER A 277 1.63 15.12 -10.53
C SER A 277 0.57 14.30 -11.24
N ALA A 278 -0.71 14.60 -11.03
CA ALA A 278 -1.81 13.80 -11.53
C ALA A 278 -1.93 13.85 -13.07
N PHE A 279 -1.95 15.05 -13.67
CA PHE A 279 -2.11 15.17 -15.11
C PHE A 279 -0.88 14.70 -15.91
N PRO A 280 0.38 15.11 -15.57
CA PRO A 280 1.55 14.52 -16.22
C PRO A 280 1.67 13.02 -15.96
N GLY A 281 1.28 12.54 -14.76
CA GLY A 281 1.23 11.11 -14.45
C GLY A 281 0.26 10.34 -15.35
N ALA A 282 -0.90 10.92 -15.66
CA ALA A 282 -1.86 10.32 -16.58
C ALA A 282 -1.31 10.21 -18.02
N ILE A 283 -0.62 11.24 -18.50
CA ILE A 283 0.06 11.22 -19.80
C ILE A 283 1.19 10.19 -19.78
N LEU A 284 2.01 10.20 -18.72
CA LEU A 284 3.12 9.26 -18.59
C LEU A 284 2.65 7.81 -18.53
N ALA A 285 1.49 7.50 -17.94
CA ALA A 285 0.91 6.17 -17.96
C ALA A 285 0.67 5.68 -19.40
N VAL A 286 0.11 6.54 -20.26
CA VAL A 286 -0.06 6.22 -21.70
C VAL A 286 1.29 5.97 -22.35
N VAL A 287 2.27 6.85 -22.12
CA VAL A 287 3.62 6.70 -22.68
C VAL A 287 4.24 5.36 -22.26
N VAL A 288 4.20 5.05 -20.97
CA VAL A 288 4.79 3.83 -20.40
C VAL A 288 4.17 2.58 -20.99
N TYR A 289 2.86 2.47 -20.97
CA TYR A 289 2.22 1.21 -21.37
C TYR A 289 2.15 1.05 -22.90
N TYR A 290 2.01 2.12 -23.66
CA TYR A 290 1.87 2.05 -25.10
C TYR A 290 3.22 2.09 -25.85
N TRP A 291 4.08 3.09 -25.57
CA TRP A 291 5.29 3.30 -26.37
C TRP A 291 6.56 2.67 -25.83
N LEU A 292 6.71 2.53 -24.48
CA LEU A 292 7.94 1.98 -23.96
C LEU A 292 7.95 0.45 -24.06
N ALA A 293 9.09 -0.11 -24.51
CA ALA A 293 9.24 -1.56 -24.70
C ALA A 293 10.54 -2.11 -24.11
N SER A 294 11.64 -1.33 -24.13
CA SER A 294 12.93 -1.83 -23.61
C SER A 294 12.97 -1.79 -22.06
N PHE A 295 13.75 -2.70 -21.46
CA PHE A 295 14.01 -2.75 -20.02
C PHE A 295 14.35 -1.36 -19.44
N GLY A 296 15.35 -0.67 -20.05
CA GLY A 296 15.81 0.63 -19.53
C GLY A 296 14.73 1.71 -19.60
N SER A 297 14.00 1.80 -20.73
CA SER A 297 12.92 2.77 -20.89
C SER A 297 11.75 2.51 -19.93
N LEU A 298 11.38 1.25 -19.72
CA LEU A 298 10.34 0.85 -18.78
C LEU A 298 10.76 1.09 -17.32
N ALA A 299 12.01 0.83 -16.95
CA ALA A 299 12.53 1.11 -15.62
C ALA A 299 12.48 2.62 -15.30
N ILE A 300 12.91 3.47 -16.24
CA ILE A 300 12.84 4.92 -16.09
C ILE A 300 11.38 5.39 -16.07
N GLY A 301 10.58 4.96 -17.04
CA GLY A 301 9.18 5.38 -17.19
C GLY A 301 8.32 5.00 -15.98
N LEU A 302 8.38 3.73 -15.53
CA LEU A 302 7.67 3.27 -14.35
C LEU A 302 8.22 3.88 -13.06
N GLY A 303 9.55 4.12 -12.99
CA GLY A 303 10.17 4.85 -11.89
C GLY A 303 9.63 6.28 -11.77
N LEU A 304 9.58 7.03 -12.86
CA LEU A 304 8.99 8.37 -12.91
C LEU A 304 7.48 8.35 -12.61
N PHE A 305 6.77 7.34 -13.11
CA PHE A 305 5.35 7.16 -12.82
C PHE A 305 5.12 6.89 -11.32
N GLY A 306 5.93 6.04 -10.69
CA GLY A 306 5.92 5.80 -9.25
C GLY A 306 6.21 7.07 -8.45
N PHE A 307 7.20 7.87 -8.87
CA PHE A 307 7.55 9.15 -8.27
C PHE A 307 6.38 10.14 -8.28
N LEU A 308 5.76 10.36 -9.43
CA LEU A 308 4.61 11.28 -9.55
C LEU A 308 3.42 10.79 -8.73
N LYS A 309 3.16 9.50 -8.72
CA LYS A 309 2.05 8.90 -8.01
C LYS A 309 2.17 9.00 -6.48
N ALA A 310 3.36 9.25 -5.95
CA ALA A 310 3.59 9.41 -4.51
C ALA A 310 2.70 10.49 -3.86
N THR A 311 2.21 11.46 -4.61
CA THR A 311 1.37 12.55 -4.10
C THR A 311 0.00 12.10 -3.61
N ALA A 312 -0.57 11.01 -4.16
CA ALA A 312 -1.89 10.54 -3.76
C ALA A 312 -1.96 10.25 -2.25
N PRO A 313 -1.25 9.27 -1.67
CA PRO A 313 -1.35 9.02 -0.23
C PRO A 313 -0.63 10.08 0.63
N THR A 314 0.44 10.72 0.10
CA THR A 314 1.30 11.60 0.91
C THR A 314 0.69 12.98 1.13
N LEU A 315 0.04 13.56 0.14
CA LEU A 315 -0.47 14.92 0.20
C LEU A 315 -1.97 15.00 0.45
N ILE A 316 -2.74 13.98 0.04
CA ILE A 316 -4.20 14.00 0.22
C ILE A 316 -4.61 13.90 1.69
N ILE A 317 -3.86 13.16 2.52
CA ILE A 317 -4.15 13.03 3.94
C ILE A 317 -3.96 14.36 4.68
N PRO A 318 -2.81 15.05 4.58
CA PRO A 318 -2.68 16.39 5.14
C PRO A 318 -3.72 17.39 4.60
N LEU A 319 -4.04 17.33 3.31
CA LEU A 319 -5.07 18.19 2.72
C LEU A 319 -6.46 17.93 3.34
N ALA A 320 -6.78 16.66 3.64
CA ALA A 320 -8.00 16.29 4.34
C ALA A 320 -8.01 16.82 5.79
N GLN A 321 -6.88 16.73 6.49
CA GLN A 321 -6.74 17.28 7.85
C GLN A 321 -6.93 18.79 7.90
N GLU A 322 -6.35 19.52 6.92
CA GLU A 322 -6.49 20.97 6.79
C GLU A 322 -7.92 21.40 6.38
N SER A 323 -8.65 20.50 5.72
CA SER A 323 -10.05 20.72 5.29
C SER A 323 -11.08 20.42 6.40
N ALA A 324 -10.64 19.81 7.50
CA ALA A 324 -11.45 19.49 8.66
C ALA A 324 -11.25 20.49 9.82
N ALA A 325 -12.16 20.51 10.79
CA ALA A 325 -11.89 21.12 12.09
C ALA A 325 -10.80 20.31 12.83
N ALA A 326 -9.98 20.99 13.63
CA ALA A 326 -8.81 20.37 14.28
C ALA A 326 -9.16 19.10 15.09
N GLU A 327 -10.30 19.12 15.79
CA GLU A 327 -10.81 17.97 16.55
C GLU A 327 -11.25 16.79 15.67
N ASN A 328 -11.51 17.02 14.38
CA ASN A 328 -11.99 16.00 13.43
C ASN A 328 -10.92 15.58 12.41
N ALA A 329 -9.69 16.09 12.49
CA ALA A 329 -8.62 15.82 11.52
C ALA A 329 -8.31 14.32 11.39
N GLY A 330 -8.30 13.58 12.51
CA GLY A 330 -8.10 12.14 12.52
C GLY A 330 -9.22 11.38 11.82
N THR A 331 -10.47 11.77 12.06
CA THR A 331 -11.64 11.15 11.38
C THR A 331 -11.62 11.43 9.88
N ALA A 332 -11.29 12.66 9.48
CA ALA A 332 -11.14 13.03 8.07
C ALA A 332 -10.09 12.17 7.35
N SER A 333 -8.91 11.98 7.97
CA SER A 333 -7.87 11.08 7.45
C SER A 333 -8.37 9.65 7.32
N GLY A 334 -9.09 9.15 8.33
CA GLY A 334 -9.64 7.79 8.33
C GLY A 334 -10.64 7.56 7.21
N VAL A 335 -11.54 8.52 6.95
CA VAL A 335 -12.51 8.45 5.84
C VAL A 335 -11.79 8.41 4.50
N VAL A 336 -10.80 9.27 4.28
CA VAL A 336 -10.04 9.30 3.03
C VAL A 336 -9.24 8.00 2.85
N MET A 337 -8.56 7.51 3.88
CA MET A 337 -7.81 6.25 3.81
C MET A 337 -8.69 5.01 3.63
N SER A 338 -9.93 5.02 4.13
CA SER A 338 -10.84 3.89 3.89
C SER A 338 -11.12 3.67 2.40
N MET A 339 -11.18 4.76 1.62
CA MET A 339 -11.37 4.67 0.18
C MET A 339 -10.14 4.14 -0.56
N HIS A 340 -8.94 4.33 -0.01
CA HIS A 340 -7.73 3.66 -0.50
C HIS A 340 -7.83 2.13 -0.38
N TYR A 341 -8.37 1.62 0.74
CA TYR A 341 -8.61 0.18 0.91
C TYR A 341 -9.74 -0.35 0.03
N VAL A 342 -10.80 0.45 -0.19
CA VAL A 342 -11.84 0.10 -1.17
C VAL A 342 -11.23 -0.02 -2.57
N ALA A 343 -10.33 0.89 -2.94
CA ALA A 343 -9.61 0.81 -4.20
C ALA A 343 -8.74 -0.46 -4.30
N ALA A 344 -8.11 -0.88 -3.20
CA ALA A 344 -7.32 -2.12 -3.15
C ALA A 344 -8.14 -3.39 -3.45
N VAL A 345 -9.41 -3.35 -3.09
CA VAL A 345 -10.36 -4.45 -3.41
C VAL A 345 -10.84 -4.37 -4.84
N VAL A 346 -11.25 -3.18 -5.29
CA VAL A 346 -11.98 -2.99 -6.54
C VAL A 346 -11.05 -2.93 -7.76
N ALA A 347 -9.92 -2.23 -7.66
CA ALA A 347 -9.09 -1.94 -8.83
C ALA A 347 -8.48 -3.19 -9.49
N PRO A 348 -7.96 -4.20 -8.75
CA PRO A 348 -7.48 -5.43 -9.38
C PRO A 348 -8.57 -6.21 -10.11
N LEU A 349 -9.81 -6.20 -9.59
CA LEU A 349 -10.97 -6.85 -10.20
C LEU A 349 -11.45 -6.11 -11.46
N VAL A 350 -11.47 -4.78 -11.42
CA VAL A 350 -11.83 -3.95 -12.58
C VAL A 350 -10.82 -4.19 -13.71
N ALA A 351 -9.52 -4.19 -13.41
CA ALA A 351 -8.49 -4.49 -14.39
C ALA A 351 -8.66 -5.92 -14.93
N ALA A 352 -8.89 -6.91 -14.08
CA ALA A 352 -9.15 -8.28 -14.48
C ALA A 352 -10.35 -8.40 -15.43
N HIS A 353 -11.46 -7.76 -15.09
CA HIS A 353 -12.67 -7.75 -15.91
C HIS A 353 -12.43 -7.09 -17.27
N LEU A 354 -11.73 -5.96 -17.31
CA LEU A 354 -11.38 -5.30 -18.56
C LEU A 354 -10.46 -6.18 -19.43
N ILE A 355 -9.46 -6.85 -18.85
CA ILE A 355 -8.61 -7.79 -19.58
C ILE A 355 -9.46 -8.93 -20.16
N ALA A 356 -10.34 -9.52 -19.36
CA ALA A 356 -11.20 -10.64 -19.77
C ALA A 356 -12.16 -10.26 -20.91
N THR A 357 -12.66 -9.02 -20.92
CA THR A 357 -13.66 -8.56 -21.89
C THR A 357 -13.03 -7.98 -23.17
N THR A 358 -11.91 -7.27 -23.04
CA THR A 358 -11.26 -6.61 -24.19
C THR A 358 -10.17 -7.46 -24.83
N GLY A 359 -9.58 -8.40 -24.09
CA GLY A 359 -8.38 -9.13 -24.51
C GLY A 359 -7.11 -8.26 -24.58
N ASP A 360 -7.19 -6.95 -24.29
CA ASP A 360 -6.09 -5.99 -24.43
C ASP A 360 -5.60 -5.50 -23.06
N MET A 361 -4.45 -6.05 -22.64
CA MET A 361 -3.80 -5.67 -21.39
C MET A 361 -3.25 -4.24 -21.42
N ILE A 362 -2.75 -3.76 -22.58
CA ILE A 362 -2.21 -2.40 -22.71
C ILE A 362 -3.32 -1.37 -22.53
N LEU A 363 -4.41 -1.55 -23.27
CA LEU A 363 -5.59 -0.69 -23.16
C LEU A 363 -6.12 -0.69 -21.73
N THR A 364 -6.21 -1.86 -21.10
CA THR A 364 -6.63 -1.99 -19.70
C THR A 364 -5.75 -1.19 -18.76
N MET A 365 -4.42 -1.31 -18.89
CA MET A 365 -3.50 -0.56 -18.01
C MET A 365 -3.58 0.95 -18.24
N ILE A 366 -3.78 1.40 -19.49
CA ILE A 366 -4.01 2.82 -19.78
C ILE A 366 -5.32 3.29 -19.13
N LEU A 367 -6.40 2.55 -19.27
CA LEU A 367 -7.71 2.91 -18.70
C LEU A 367 -7.67 2.92 -17.16
N THR A 368 -6.98 1.97 -16.54
CA THR A 368 -6.93 1.85 -15.07
C THR A 368 -5.84 2.70 -14.41
N ALA A 369 -4.92 3.27 -15.17
CA ALA A 369 -3.90 4.17 -14.66
C ALA A 369 -4.14 5.63 -15.08
N SER A 370 -4.40 5.91 -16.36
CA SER A 370 -4.53 7.28 -16.87
C SER A 370 -5.88 7.90 -16.50
N LEU A 371 -7.00 7.23 -16.79
CA LEU A 371 -8.33 7.77 -16.53
C LEU A 371 -8.57 8.08 -15.03
N PRO A 372 -8.26 7.18 -14.07
CA PRO A 372 -8.39 7.50 -12.66
C PRO A 372 -7.52 8.68 -12.22
N LEU A 373 -6.31 8.87 -12.76
CA LEU A 373 -5.49 10.05 -12.45
C LEU A 373 -6.11 11.35 -12.96
N ILE A 374 -6.74 11.33 -14.13
CA ILE A 374 -7.48 12.49 -14.65
C ILE A 374 -8.66 12.82 -13.73
N ILE A 375 -9.46 11.82 -13.35
CA ILE A 375 -10.59 12.00 -12.44
C ILE A 375 -10.09 12.50 -11.08
N TYR A 376 -9.02 11.91 -10.54
CA TYR A 376 -8.36 12.35 -9.31
C TYR A 376 -7.98 13.83 -9.38
N GLY A 377 -7.27 14.24 -10.44
CA GLY A 377 -6.87 15.64 -10.65
C GLY A 377 -8.07 16.58 -10.75
N CYS A 378 -9.10 16.21 -11.52
CA CYS A 378 -10.32 16.99 -11.65
C CYS A 378 -11.04 17.17 -10.30
N LEU A 379 -11.17 16.13 -9.50
CA LEU A 379 -11.78 16.20 -8.17
C LEU A 379 -10.96 17.12 -7.23
N ILE A 380 -9.64 16.96 -7.20
CA ILE A 380 -8.75 17.85 -6.42
C ILE A 380 -8.86 19.31 -6.88
N ALA A 381 -9.02 19.57 -8.18
CA ALA A 381 -9.18 20.93 -8.70
C ALA A 381 -10.40 21.64 -8.11
N THR A 382 -11.46 20.90 -7.72
CA THR A 382 -12.66 21.51 -7.09
C THR A 382 -12.47 21.90 -5.62
N ILE A 383 -11.43 21.40 -4.94
CA ILE A 383 -11.17 21.70 -3.53
C ILE A 383 -10.63 23.14 -3.39
N ARG A 384 -11.17 23.87 -2.42
CA ARG A 384 -10.63 25.17 -2.01
C ARG A 384 -9.54 24.94 -0.96
N GLU A 385 -8.29 25.20 -1.30
CA GLU A 385 -7.17 25.16 -0.37
C GLU A 385 -7.10 26.48 0.40
N LYS A 386 -6.95 26.41 1.72
CA LYS A 386 -6.52 27.57 2.51
C LYS A 386 -5.07 27.82 2.11
N GLY A 387 -4.76 29.01 1.62
CA GLY A 387 -3.44 29.34 1.08
C GLY A 387 -2.27 28.92 1.99
N PRO A 388 -1.03 28.78 1.45
CA PRO A 388 0.12 28.32 2.21
C PRO A 388 0.28 29.17 3.46
N VAL A 389 0.51 28.51 4.60
CA VAL A 389 0.83 29.21 5.85
C VAL A 389 2.17 29.93 5.63
N ARG A 390 2.11 31.24 5.40
CA ARG A 390 3.31 32.06 5.34
C ARG A 390 3.92 32.07 6.74
N SER A 391 5.01 31.29 6.92
CA SER A 391 5.89 31.34 8.11
C SER A 391 6.71 32.60 8.10
#